data_ebe740ea05b84eb766d8f86af541f5f4
#
_entry.id   ebe740ea05b84eb766d8f86af541f5f4
#
_cell.length_a   1.000
_cell.length_b   1.000
_cell.length_c   1.000
_cell.angle_alpha   90.00
_cell.angle_beta   90.00
_cell.angle_gamma   90.00
#
_symmetry.space_group_name_H-M   'P 1'
#
loop_
_entity.id
_entity.type
_entity.pdbx_description
1 polymer ?
#
loop_
_entity_poly.entity_id
_entity_poly.type
_entity_poly.pdbx_seq_one_letter_code
_entity_poly.pdbx_strand_id
1 'polypeptide(L)'
;RAVISAAGAGDNTIIAGVAAQTIRIFKMVFVVTTAVSVLIKSGAATSLTGAMAFAANGGMVLDFDAEPWFITAVADAFVINLSGAIQISGAVWYTQSA
;
A
#
# COMPACT_ATOMS: atom_id res chain seq x y z
N ARG A 1 6.12 -2.14 -11.58
CA ARG A 1 6.19 -2.79 -10.28
C ARG A 1 6.98 -1.93 -9.30
N ALA A 2 6.52 -1.84 -8.09
CA ALA A 2 7.26 -1.21 -7.00
C ALA A 2 7.54 -2.26 -5.92
N VAL A 3 8.67 -2.15 -5.25
CA VAL A 3 9.01 -2.97 -4.10
C VAL A 3 8.36 -2.37 -2.86
N ILE A 4 7.71 -3.22 -2.05
CA ILE A 4 7.25 -2.82 -0.73
C ILE A 4 8.36 -3.18 0.26
N SER A 5 8.96 -2.16 0.87
CA SER A 5 9.94 -2.32 1.94
C SER A 5 9.82 -1.11 2.83
N ALA A 6 9.17 -1.28 3.98
CA ALA A 6 8.87 -0.19 4.89
C ALA A 6 9.01 -0.68 6.33
N ALA A 7 9.47 0.19 7.21
CA ALA A 7 9.74 -0.15 8.61
C ALA A 7 9.33 0.97 9.59
N GLY A 8 8.74 2.05 9.11
CA GLY A 8 8.36 3.18 9.96
C GLY A 8 6.92 3.10 10.45
N ALA A 9 6.67 3.47 11.71
CA ALA A 9 5.32 3.70 12.19
C ALA A 9 4.69 4.88 11.44
N GLY A 10 3.39 4.83 11.18
CA GLY A 10 2.69 5.86 10.44
C GLY A 10 2.74 5.65 8.94
N ASP A 11 2.70 6.72 8.17
CA ASP A 11 2.63 6.67 6.71
C ASP A 11 3.98 6.32 6.08
N ASN A 12 3.96 5.33 5.19
CA ASN A 12 5.11 4.96 4.36
C ASN A 12 4.70 5.07 2.90
N THR A 13 5.37 5.95 2.14
CA THR A 13 5.10 6.12 0.73
C THR A 13 5.70 4.96 -0.06
N ILE A 14 4.86 4.21 -0.76
CA ILE A 14 5.29 3.08 -1.58
C ILE A 14 5.50 3.52 -3.03
N ILE A 15 4.56 4.33 -3.55
CA ILE A 15 4.65 4.89 -4.90
C ILE A 15 4.40 6.38 -4.79
N ALA A 16 5.36 7.19 -5.22
CA ALA A 16 5.24 8.65 -5.16
C ALA A 16 4.12 9.14 -6.08
N GLY A 17 3.39 10.14 -5.64
CA GLY A 17 2.40 10.82 -6.48
C GLY A 17 3.06 11.62 -7.60
N VAL A 18 2.38 11.69 -8.74
CA VAL A 18 2.77 12.52 -9.87
C VAL A 18 1.60 13.43 -10.22
N ALA A 19 1.87 14.72 -10.44
CA ALA A 19 0.85 15.70 -10.76
C ALA A 19 -0.01 15.24 -11.95
N ALA A 20 -1.32 15.39 -11.85
CA ALA A 20 -2.32 15.02 -12.85
C ALA A 20 -2.42 13.52 -13.16
N GLN A 21 -1.85 12.65 -12.31
CA GLN A 21 -1.90 11.21 -12.52
C GLN A 21 -2.53 10.49 -11.33
N THR A 22 -3.16 9.35 -11.63
CA THR A 22 -3.68 8.41 -10.62
C THR A 22 -2.86 7.13 -10.64
N ILE A 23 -2.80 6.46 -9.51
CA ILE A 23 -2.16 5.15 -9.38
C ILE A 23 -3.26 4.10 -9.26
N ARG A 24 -3.19 3.05 -10.08
CA ARG A 24 -4.12 1.92 -10.06
C ARG A 24 -3.36 0.66 -9.71
N ILE A 25 -3.80 -0.01 -8.66
CA ILE A 25 -3.15 -1.21 -8.13
C ILE A 25 -3.87 -2.45 -8.64
N PHE A 26 -3.17 -3.30 -9.37
CA PHE A 26 -3.74 -4.51 -9.98
C PHE A 26 -3.34 -5.80 -9.27
N LYS A 27 -2.20 -5.80 -8.58
CA LYS A 27 -1.70 -6.97 -7.86
C LYS A 27 -0.80 -6.50 -6.73
N MET A 28 -0.87 -7.17 -5.58
CA MET A 28 -0.02 -6.83 -4.45
C MET A 28 0.21 -8.05 -3.57
N VAL A 29 1.40 -8.14 -3.01
CA VAL A 29 1.74 -9.12 -1.98
C VAL A 29 2.62 -8.46 -0.95
N PHE A 30 2.35 -8.70 0.32
CA PHE A 30 3.26 -8.29 1.40
C PHE A 30 3.16 -9.23 2.59
N VAL A 31 4.22 -9.23 3.40
CA VAL A 31 4.33 -9.99 4.64
C VAL A 31 4.83 -9.05 5.72
N VAL A 32 4.27 -9.19 6.92
CA VAL A 32 4.71 -8.44 8.11
C VAL A 32 5.57 -9.33 9.00
N THR A 33 6.58 -8.75 9.63
CA THR A 33 7.50 -9.53 10.50
C THR A 33 6.97 -9.70 11.93
N THR A 34 6.14 -8.76 12.37
CA THR A 34 5.59 -8.73 13.74
C THR A 34 4.14 -8.30 13.65
N ALA A 35 3.35 -8.61 14.66
CA ALA A 35 1.95 -8.19 14.70
C ALA A 35 1.82 -6.67 14.54
N VAL A 36 0.97 -6.23 13.61
CA VAL A 36 0.78 -4.82 13.26
C VAL A 36 -0.56 -4.65 12.57
N SER A 37 -1.15 -3.46 12.68
CA SER A 37 -2.30 -3.07 11.85
C SER A 37 -1.81 -2.30 10.64
N VAL A 38 -2.36 -2.63 9.47
CA VAL A 38 -2.00 -2.06 8.18
C VAL A 38 -3.20 -1.34 7.58
N LEU A 39 -2.99 -0.14 7.10
CA LEU A 39 -4.00 0.68 6.47
C LEU A 39 -3.49 1.12 5.09
N ILE A 40 -4.25 0.85 4.04
CA ILE A 40 -3.91 1.29 2.69
C ILE A 40 -4.53 2.65 2.45
N LYS A 41 -3.73 3.61 1.94
CA LYS A 41 -4.15 5.00 1.82
C LYS A 41 -3.85 5.58 0.44
N SER A 42 -4.65 6.57 0.07
CA SER A 42 -4.38 7.50 -1.02
C SER A 42 -3.89 8.80 -0.39
N GLY A 43 -2.58 9.08 -0.51
CA GLY A 43 -1.97 10.22 0.16
C GLY A 43 -2.03 10.12 1.68
N ALA A 44 -1.90 11.26 2.36
CA ALA A 44 -1.89 11.32 3.82
C ALA A 44 -3.29 11.36 4.44
N ALA A 45 -4.32 11.73 3.67
CA ALA A 45 -5.63 12.09 4.21
C ALA A 45 -6.74 11.07 3.95
N THR A 46 -6.62 10.22 2.93
CA THR A 46 -7.71 9.33 2.51
C THR A 46 -7.35 7.87 2.70
N SER A 47 -8.13 7.16 3.51
CA SER A 47 -8.00 5.72 3.69
C SER A 47 -8.74 4.97 2.59
N LEU A 48 -8.08 4.02 1.95
CA LEU A 48 -8.69 3.14 0.96
C LEU A 48 -9.21 1.84 1.58
N THR A 49 -8.70 1.49 2.75
CA THR A 49 -9.20 0.36 3.55
C THR A 49 -9.37 0.79 4.99
N GLY A 50 -10.03 -0.03 5.80
CA GLY A 50 -9.93 0.06 7.26
C GLY A 50 -8.58 -0.49 7.74
N ALA A 51 -8.31 -0.33 9.04
CA ALA A 51 -7.12 -0.92 9.64
C ALA A 51 -7.26 -2.45 9.69
N MET A 52 -6.29 -3.14 9.11
CA MET A 52 -6.28 -4.60 9.05
C MET A 52 -5.22 -5.14 9.99
N ALA A 53 -5.61 -5.93 10.98
CA ALA A 53 -4.69 -6.51 11.96
C ALA A 53 -4.06 -7.78 11.39
N PHE A 54 -2.73 -7.86 11.41
CA PHE A 54 -1.97 -9.03 10.99
C PHE A 54 -1.18 -9.57 12.18
N ALA A 55 -1.15 -10.89 12.30
CA ALA A 55 -0.24 -11.57 13.23
C ALA A 55 1.20 -11.58 12.68
N ALA A 56 2.17 -11.87 13.54
CA ALA A 56 3.56 -12.02 13.09
C ALA A 56 3.66 -13.04 11.94
N ASN A 57 4.44 -12.70 10.92
CA ASN A 57 4.60 -13.47 9.68
C ASN A 57 3.33 -13.59 8.83
N GLY A 58 2.28 -12.85 9.18
CA GLY A 58 1.08 -12.74 8.37
C GLY A 58 1.31 -11.84 7.16
N GLY A 59 0.35 -11.82 6.27
CA GLY A 59 0.43 -10.98 5.10
C GLY A 59 -0.82 -11.06 4.24
N MET A 60 -0.77 -10.41 3.08
CA MET A 60 -1.89 -10.32 2.17
C MET A 60 -1.41 -10.54 0.74
N VAL A 61 -2.20 -11.29 -0.02
CA VAL A 61 -1.99 -11.46 -1.46
C VAL A 61 -3.25 -11.03 -2.18
N LEU A 62 -3.09 -10.07 -3.09
CA LEU A 62 -4.14 -9.66 -4.01
C LEU A 62 -3.72 -10.13 -5.40
N ASP A 63 -4.43 -11.13 -5.93
CA ASP A 63 -4.16 -11.66 -7.25
C ASP A 63 -4.46 -10.62 -8.33
N PHE A 64 -3.81 -10.75 -9.48
CA PHE A 64 -4.07 -9.87 -10.60
C PHE A 64 -5.54 -9.88 -10.98
N ASP A 65 -6.10 -8.69 -11.16
CA ASP A 65 -7.44 -8.49 -11.68
C ASP A 65 -7.38 -7.40 -12.76
N ALA A 66 -8.22 -7.52 -13.78
CA ALA A 66 -8.35 -6.51 -14.83
C ALA A 66 -8.89 -5.19 -14.29
N GLU A 67 -9.66 -5.23 -13.21
CA GLU A 67 -10.08 -4.04 -12.49
C GLU A 67 -9.14 -3.79 -11.31
N PRO A 68 -8.71 -2.54 -11.07
CA PRO A 68 -7.81 -2.24 -9.96
C PRO A 68 -8.44 -2.55 -8.61
N TRP A 69 -7.64 -3.13 -7.71
CA TRP A 69 -8.02 -3.28 -6.31
C TRP A 69 -8.16 -1.94 -5.61
N PHE A 70 -7.24 -1.01 -5.93
CA PHE A 70 -7.22 0.34 -5.36
C PHE A 70 -6.91 1.35 -6.43
N ILE A 71 -7.51 2.55 -6.31
CA ILE A 71 -7.23 3.70 -7.17
C ILE A 71 -6.98 4.90 -6.25
N THR A 72 -5.83 5.56 -6.41
CA THR A 72 -5.56 6.79 -5.66
C THR A 72 -6.27 7.97 -6.30
N ALA A 73 -6.46 9.04 -5.52
CA ALA A 73 -6.89 10.32 -6.07
C ALA A 73 -5.78 10.92 -6.94
N VAL A 74 -6.14 11.86 -7.79
CA VAL A 74 -5.19 12.53 -8.69
C VAL A 74 -4.08 13.19 -7.88
N ALA A 75 -2.84 12.97 -8.30
CA ALA A 75 -1.62 13.49 -7.68
C ALA A 75 -1.26 12.87 -6.31
N ASP A 76 -2.07 11.97 -5.78
CA ASP A 76 -1.81 11.32 -4.50
C ASP A 76 -0.81 10.16 -4.63
N ALA A 77 0.00 9.97 -3.60
CA ALA A 77 0.87 8.81 -3.46
C ALA A 77 0.08 7.58 -3.03
N PHE A 78 0.58 6.39 -3.34
CA PHE A 78 0.10 5.15 -2.75
C PHE A 78 0.86 4.91 -1.45
N VAL A 79 0.14 4.86 -0.33
CA VAL A 79 0.71 4.88 1.01
C VAL A 79 0.24 3.66 1.79
N ILE A 80 1.14 3.06 2.56
CA ILE A 80 0.82 2.04 3.56
C ILE A 80 1.13 2.62 4.94
N ASN A 81 0.10 2.66 5.79
CA ASN A 81 0.23 3.14 7.16
C ASN A 81 0.37 1.95 8.10
N LEU A 82 1.38 1.99 8.97
CA LEU A 82 1.66 0.94 9.95
C LEU A 82 1.40 1.47 11.36
N SER A 83 0.73 0.67 12.20
CA SER A 83 0.47 1.02 13.59
C SER A 83 1.71 0.97 14.47
N GLY A 84 2.79 0.38 14.01
CA GLY A 84 4.05 0.27 14.75
C GLY A 84 5.25 0.20 13.82
N ALA A 85 6.44 0.44 14.36
CA ALA A 85 7.69 0.41 13.60
C ALA A 85 8.15 -1.04 13.42
N ILE A 86 7.61 -1.70 12.38
CA ILE A 86 7.98 -3.08 12.01
C ILE A 86 8.24 -3.15 10.51
N GLN A 87 9.05 -4.12 10.10
CA GLN A 87 9.35 -4.30 8.69
C GLN A 87 8.19 -5.01 7.99
N ILE A 88 7.73 -4.43 6.87
CA ILE A 88 6.91 -5.13 5.90
C ILE A 88 7.66 -5.23 4.58
N SER A 89 7.45 -6.32 3.85
CA SER A 89 8.16 -6.59 2.60
C SER A 89 7.24 -7.24 1.59
N GLY A 90 7.40 -6.87 0.33
CA GLY A 90 6.61 -7.42 -0.75
C GLY A 90 6.79 -6.64 -2.04
N ALA A 91 5.77 -6.67 -2.87
CA ALA A 91 5.77 -5.94 -4.13
C ALA A 91 4.35 -5.59 -4.55
N VAL A 92 4.22 -4.57 -5.36
CA VAL A 92 2.95 -4.12 -5.91
C VAL A 92 3.10 -3.88 -7.42
N TRP A 93 2.11 -4.32 -8.19
CA TRP A 93 2.04 -4.10 -9.63
C TRP A 93 0.95 -3.07 -9.90
N TYR A 94 1.31 -2.04 -10.63
CA TYR A 94 0.46 -0.87 -10.79
C TYR A 94 0.64 -0.20 -12.15
N THR A 95 -0.31 0.68 -12.48
CA THR A 95 -0.14 1.69 -13.53
C THR A 95 -0.28 3.07 -12.90
N GLN A 96 0.43 4.03 -13.48
CA GLN A 96 0.34 5.43 -13.06
C GLN A 96 0.20 6.28 -14.32
N SER A 97 -0.95 6.94 -14.45
CA SER A 97 -1.28 7.70 -15.67
C SER A 97 -2.39 8.72 -15.40
N ALA A 98 -2.53 9.62 -16.33
CA ALA A 98 -3.62 10.62 -16.32
C ALA A 98 -4.99 9.96 -16.45
#